data_87cc395228bd55ca4b42bc352c97c8ae
#
_entry.id   87cc395228bd55ca4b42bc352c97c8ae
#
_cell.length_a   1.000
_cell.length_b   1.000
_cell.length_c   1.000
_cell.angle_alpha   90.00
_cell.angle_beta   90.00
_cell.angle_gamma   90.00
#
_symmetry.space_group_name_H-M   'P 1'
#
loop_
_entity.id
_entity.type
_entity.pdbx_description
1 polymer ?
#
loop_
_entity_poly.entity_id
_entity_poly.type
_entity_poly.pdbx_seq_one_letter_code
_entity_poly.pdbx_strand_id
1 'polypeptide(L)'
;SYTLWTLFLPSGLTMTIDTSNCNFSSTPLYFTSMSGISMHWTIIGPTNIYSQTQNSFRVVIKHSVDAASDTSAELYADAQDKKWSINWLGVLE
;
A
#
# COMPACT_ATOMS: atom_id res chain seq x y z
N SER A 1 5.88 3.34 -5.88
CA SER A 1 6.52 4.58 -5.41
C SER A 1 5.71 5.23 -4.29
N TYR A 2 6.39 5.76 -3.32
CA TYR A 2 5.73 6.44 -2.19
C TYR A 2 4.84 7.62 -2.62
N THR A 3 5.05 8.13 -3.82
CA THR A 3 4.26 9.26 -4.34
C THR A 3 2.86 8.86 -4.78
N LEU A 4 2.55 7.57 -4.83
CA LEU A 4 1.26 7.07 -5.31
C LEU A 4 0.20 6.93 -4.22
N TRP A 5 0.54 7.19 -2.96
CA TRP A 5 -0.43 7.14 -1.87
C TRP A 5 -1.50 8.20 -2.04
N THR A 6 -2.75 7.81 -1.79
CA THR A 6 -3.88 8.73 -1.71
C THR A 6 -4.63 8.50 -0.41
N LEU A 7 -5.42 9.48 -0.02
CA LEU A 7 -6.14 9.41 1.25
C LEU A 7 -7.26 8.38 1.19
N PHE A 8 -7.37 7.59 2.24
CA PHE A 8 -8.49 6.67 2.48
C PHE A 8 -9.11 7.09 3.81
N LEU A 9 -10.12 7.95 3.72
CA LEU A 9 -10.72 8.59 4.89
C LEU A 9 -11.42 7.57 5.78
N PRO A 10 -11.44 7.79 7.12
CA PRO A 10 -10.87 8.97 7.80
C PRO A 10 -9.41 8.83 8.24
N SER A 11 -8.84 7.62 8.26
CA SER A 11 -7.57 7.39 8.93
C SER A 11 -6.58 6.52 8.17
N GLY A 12 -6.83 6.24 6.90
CA GLY A 12 -5.97 5.36 6.11
C GLY A 12 -5.37 6.01 4.87
N LEU A 13 -4.54 5.24 4.19
CA LEU A 13 -4.02 5.55 2.87
C LEU A 13 -4.26 4.36 1.97
N THR A 14 -4.39 4.61 0.69
CA THR A 14 -4.52 3.56 -0.30
C THR A 14 -3.58 3.81 -1.46
N MET A 15 -3.17 2.73 -2.11
CA MET A 15 -2.34 2.78 -3.32
C MET A 15 -2.83 1.71 -4.29
N THR A 16 -3.09 2.10 -5.52
CA THR A 16 -3.33 1.16 -6.62
C THR A 16 -2.03 0.97 -7.38
N ILE A 17 -1.60 -0.26 -7.52
CA ILE A 17 -0.35 -0.60 -8.18
C ILE A 17 -0.65 -1.19 -9.54
N ASP A 18 -0.13 -0.55 -10.57
CA ASP A 18 -0.28 -0.97 -11.96
C ASP A 18 0.74 -2.07 -12.26
N THR A 19 0.26 -3.25 -12.63
CA THR A 19 1.10 -4.39 -13.00
C THR A 19 0.95 -4.78 -14.47
N SER A 20 0.32 -3.91 -15.27
CA SER A 20 0.01 -4.21 -16.66
C SER A 20 1.26 -4.52 -17.51
N ASN A 21 2.41 -3.93 -17.17
CA ASN A 21 3.65 -4.18 -17.88
C ASN A 21 4.18 -5.62 -17.73
N CYS A 22 3.68 -6.38 -16.77
CA CYS A 22 4.08 -7.77 -16.58
C CYS A 22 3.36 -8.73 -17.51
N ASN A 23 2.30 -8.29 -18.16
CA ASN A 23 1.51 -9.08 -19.11
C ASN A 23 1.06 -10.44 -18.54
N PHE A 24 0.55 -10.44 -17.31
CA PHE A 24 0.01 -11.66 -16.72
C PHE A 24 -1.18 -12.15 -17.54
N SER A 25 -1.23 -13.44 -17.82
CA SER A 25 -2.31 -14.05 -18.59
C SER A 25 -3.58 -14.30 -17.77
N SER A 26 -3.47 -14.23 -16.46
CA SER A 26 -4.57 -14.31 -15.51
C SER A 26 -4.19 -13.58 -14.24
N THR A 27 -5.13 -13.47 -13.30
CA THR A 27 -4.83 -12.80 -12.03
C THR A 27 -3.80 -13.60 -11.25
N PRO A 28 -2.61 -13.04 -10.97
CA PRO A 28 -1.60 -13.75 -10.19
C PRO A 28 -1.91 -13.70 -8.70
N LEU A 29 -1.16 -14.48 -7.93
CA LEU A 29 -1.05 -14.26 -6.50
C LEU A 29 -0.07 -13.10 -6.30
N TYR A 30 -0.52 -12.07 -5.62
CA TYR A 30 0.34 -10.93 -5.29
C TYR A 30 0.82 -11.02 -3.86
N PHE A 31 2.09 -10.76 -3.68
CA PHE A 31 2.73 -10.69 -2.36
C PHE A 31 3.33 -9.30 -2.22
N THR A 32 3.12 -8.67 -1.07
CA THR A 32 3.57 -7.30 -0.85
C THR A 32 4.31 -7.16 0.47
N SER A 33 5.19 -6.18 0.51
CA SER A 33 5.82 -5.71 1.73
C SER A 33 6.00 -4.21 1.63
N MET A 34 6.26 -3.57 2.75
CA MET A 34 6.48 -2.13 2.78
C MET A 34 7.93 -1.84 3.16
N SER A 35 8.52 -0.86 2.50
CA SER A 35 9.83 -0.33 2.85
C SER A 35 9.76 1.19 2.95
N GLY A 36 10.76 1.78 3.60
CA GLY A 36 10.85 3.22 3.79
C GLY A 36 11.99 3.56 4.71
N ILE A 37 12.15 4.84 5.02
CA ILE A 37 13.23 5.29 5.87
C ILE A 37 13.01 4.88 7.32
N SER A 38 11.78 5.03 7.83
CA SER A 38 11.48 4.82 9.23
C SER A 38 9.97 4.81 9.48
N MET A 39 9.56 4.42 10.70
CA MET A 39 8.21 4.55 11.25
C MET A 39 7.16 3.60 10.68
N HIS A 40 7.47 2.86 9.62
CA HIS A 40 6.48 1.97 8.99
C HIS A 40 6.26 0.66 9.77
N TRP A 41 7.07 0.37 10.79
CA TRP A 41 6.90 -0.82 11.62
C TRP A 41 5.60 -0.80 12.43
N THR A 42 4.98 0.36 12.60
CA THR A 42 3.71 0.50 13.31
C THR A 42 2.49 0.45 12.38
N ILE A 43 2.71 0.25 11.10
CA ILE A 43 1.65 0.31 10.08
C ILE A 43 1.08 -1.08 9.85
N ILE A 44 -0.25 -1.19 9.76
CA ILE A 44 -0.94 -2.41 9.39
C ILE A 44 -1.54 -2.28 7.99
N GLY A 45 -1.69 -3.40 7.32
CA GLY A 45 -2.36 -3.49 6.02
C GLY A 45 -1.47 -3.66 4.80
N PRO A 46 -0.13 -3.44 4.85
CA PRO A 46 0.68 -3.43 3.62
C PRO A 46 0.77 -4.79 2.91
N THR A 47 0.42 -5.88 3.58
CA THR A 47 0.40 -7.22 3.00
C THR A 47 -1.00 -7.68 2.58
N ASN A 48 -2.02 -6.87 2.81
CA ASN A 48 -3.39 -7.20 2.46
C ASN A 48 -3.73 -6.64 1.07
N ILE A 49 -4.14 -7.54 0.19
CA ILE A 49 -4.38 -7.22 -1.22
C ILE A 49 -5.87 -7.09 -1.47
N TYR A 50 -6.26 -6.02 -2.15
CA TYR A 50 -7.65 -5.76 -2.52
C TYR A 50 -7.76 -5.55 -4.03
N SER A 51 -8.93 -5.89 -4.58
CA SER A 51 -9.30 -5.60 -5.98
C SER A 51 -8.25 -6.10 -6.98
N GLN A 52 -7.69 -7.27 -6.70
CA GLN A 52 -6.65 -7.84 -7.57
C GLN A 52 -7.20 -8.24 -8.93
N THR A 53 -6.46 -7.86 -9.95
CA THR A 53 -6.71 -8.25 -11.33
C THR A 53 -5.38 -8.66 -11.96
N GLN A 54 -5.41 -9.09 -13.22
CA GLN A 54 -4.17 -9.39 -13.94
C GLN A 54 -3.34 -8.12 -14.24
N ASN A 55 -3.91 -6.93 -14.09
CA ASN A 55 -3.27 -5.67 -14.45
C ASN A 55 -3.03 -4.71 -13.29
N SER A 56 -3.58 -5.01 -12.12
CA SER A 56 -3.46 -4.12 -10.98
C SER A 56 -3.89 -4.79 -9.68
N PHE A 57 -3.51 -4.18 -8.58
CA PHE A 57 -4.06 -4.52 -7.28
C PHE A 57 -3.99 -3.26 -6.38
N ARG A 58 -4.60 -3.37 -5.22
CA ARG A 58 -4.71 -2.25 -4.30
C ARG A 58 -4.33 -2.68 -2.90
N VAL A 59 -3.64 -1.80 -2.16
CA VAL A 59 -3.39 -1.96 -0.73
C VAL A 59 -3.99 -0.78 0.01
N VAL A 60 -4.40 -1.03 1.25
CA VAL A 60 -4.91 -0.01 2.17
C VAL A 60 -4.15 -0.17 3.48
N ILE A 61 -3.61 0.92 3.99
CA ILE A 61 -2.84 0.91 5.23
C ILE A 61 -3.44 1.88 6.24
N LYS A 62 -3.16 1.62 7.51
CA LYS A 62 -3.48 2.54 8.60
C LYS A 62 -2.48 2.34 9.72
N HIS A 63 -2.45 3.27 10.66
CA HIS A 63 -1.63 3.14 11.86
C HIS A 63 -2.19 2.02 12.75
N SER A 64 -1.32 1.20 13.32
CA SER A 64 -1.73 0.08 14.17
C SER A 64 -2.28 0.55 15.52
N VAL A 65 -1.83 1.69 15.98
CA VAL A 65 -2.33 2.32 17.20
C VAL A 65 -3.50 3.21 16.81
N ASP A 66 -4.67 2.93 17.37
CA ASP A 66 -5.85 3.72 17.12
C ASP A 66 -5.77 5.00 17.95
N ALA A 67 -4.92 5.92 17.53
CA ALA A 67 -4.87 7.24 18.12
C ALA A 67 -5.97 8.07 17.50
N ALA A 68 -6.83 8.65 18.33
CA ALA A 68 -7.95 9.47 17.86
C ALA A 68 -7.51 10.68 17.04
N SER A 69 -6.21 11.02 17.09
CA SER A 69 -5.61 12.13 16.35
C SER A 69 -5.01 11.73 15.01
N ASP A 70 -4.91 10.42 14.70
CA ASP A 70 -4.29 9.98 13.44
C ASP A 70 -5.29 10.09 12.30
N THR A 71 -5.12 11.15 11.51
CA THR A 71 -5.92 11.37 10.31
C THR A 71 -5.20 10.83 9.08
N SER A 72 -5.94 10.63 8.00
CA SER A 72 -5.35 10.27 6.71
C SER A 72 -4.31 11.30 6.26
N ALA A 73 -4.56 12.58 6.49
CA ALA A 73 -3.63 13.65 6.11
C ALA A 73 -2.31 13.54 6.87
N GLU A 74 -2.34 13.25 8.17
CA GLU A 74 -1.15 13.07 8.97
C GLU A 74 -0.36 11.83 8.52
N LEU A 75 -1.07 10.73 8.28
CA LEU A 75 -0.46 9.51 7.78
C LEU A 75 0.18 9.73 6.39
N TYR A 76 -0.50 10.50 5.54
CA TYR A 76 0.02 10.85 4.23
C TYR A 76 1.33 11.64 4.34
N ALA A 77 1.37 12.62 5.24
CA ALA A 77 2.59 13.41 5.47
C ALA A 77 3.75 12.52 5.89
N ASP A 78 3.51 11.58 6.80
CA ASP A 78 4.53 10.63 7.23
C ASP A 78 4.98 9.72 6.08
N ALA A 79 4.06 9.24 5.28
CA ALA A 79 4.37 8.38 4.14
C ALA A 79 5.26 9.10 3.12
N GLN A 80 5.00 10.38 2.87
CA GLN A 80 5.82 11.18 1.96
C GLN A 80 7.18 11.47 2.56
N ASP A 81 7.22 11.89 3.82
CA ASP A 81 8.47 12.22 4.51
C ASP A 81 9.38 11.00 4.67
N LYS A 82 8.83 9.86 5.03
CA LYS A 82 9.58 8.63 5.26
C LYS A 82 9.67 7.74 4.02
N LYS A 83 9.11 8.16 2.91
CA LYS A 83 9.17 7.47 1.62
C LYS A 83 8.71 6.02 1.70
N TRP A 84 7.54 5.81 2.30
CA TRP A 84 6.95 4.48 2.38
C TRP A 84 6.53 3.99 1.00
N SER A 85 7.09 2.87 0.59
CA SER A 85 6.81 2.26 -0.71
C SER A 85 6.34 0.83 -0.54
N ILE A 86 5.54 0.36 -1.47
CA ILE A 86 5.11 -1.03 -1.54
C ILE A 86 6.03 -1.77 -2.52
N ASN A 87 6.63 -2.84 -2.04
CA ASN A 87 7.35 -3.80 -2.87
C ASN A 87 6.37 -4.93 -3.19
N TRP A 88 6.42 -5.48 -4.39
CA TRP A 88 5.48 -6.53 -4.74
C TRP A 88 6.10 -7.60 -5.65
N LEU A 89 5.48 -8.77 -5.60
CA LEU A 89 5.79 -9.90 -6.46
C LEU A 89 4.47 -10.51 -6.91
N GLY A 90 4.32 -10.80 -8.19
CA GLY A 90 3.18 -11.52 -8.73
C GLY A 90 3.61 -12.90 -9.20
N VAL A 91 2.87 -13.94 -8.82
CA VAL A 91 3.18 -15.33 -9.18
C VAL A 91 1.95 -15.97 -9.79
N LEU A 92 2.08 -16.46 -11.03
CA LEU A 92 1.03 -17.25 -11.67
C LEU A 92 1.09 -18.68 -11.15
N GLU A 93 -0.09 -19.21 -10.85
CA GLU A 93 -0.22 -20.61 -10.45
C GLU A 93 -0.25 -21.55 -11.63
#